data_41be788d0df620e1d67e8a21a46b26bc
#
_entry.id   41be788d0df620e1d67e8a21a46b26bc
#
_cell.length_a   1.000
_cell.length_b   1.000
_cell.length_c   1.000
_cell.angle_alpha   90.00
_cell.angle_beta   90.00
_cell.angle_gamma   90.00
#
_symmetry.space_group_name_H-M   'P 1'
#
loop_
_entity.id
_entity.type
_entity.pdbx_description
1 polymer ?
#
loop_
_entity_poly.entity_id
_entity_poly.type
_entity_poly.pdbx_seq_one_letter_code
_entity_poly.pdbx_strand_id
1 'polypeptide(L)'
;MKNPSKRILAFIFAGFIGVTVRAQNLDVIGVTVLRMATTNLNGAGIRVAQPEANNGDNGSTNSWEVNPNNVAQPVVLFAYTSGLGASTSYPNSVGDWSSHADAVGNNFYGLPNGVATNVAHVDNYEGNYFFDSIISATPPPNINDPVVNQSFIFGSVPSQVTIAQQQQIDSDYDNYAAKYNTLFISGAGNSGPASGSVCPPATCYNGIGVGAYGTSASSVGPTEDNGRAKPDITAGGSPADLTSFSTPYVSGAAAVLMQAGLRGDGGDDTNSAADIRTVKALLLNGAVKPADWTNNPPSPLDPRYGAGVLNVFNSYKQLAGGQHGCIVSTTVSTGGAHPPTGAAGTVGVLSGWDFNTNTSGKLPLQFDAVNHYYFNVTNSVSNSTFTATLTLVWNRQQGQTSINDLNLFLYNCANSNLVACSTSLVDNVEYIFVPKLPQGRYDLQVWKAGGLDIVSASETYALAWEYFSELLKAAKSGPNISISWPVYPDGFILQAVTNLAPPAAWYTNNPAPVVTNNQNVVQLSATNANQFFRLWRP
;
A
#
# COMPACT_ATOMS: atom_id res chain seq x y z
N MET A 1 -40.98 -1.99 0.44
CA MET A 1 -40.65 -0.55 0.31
C MET A 1 -39.44 -0.52 -0.63
N LYS A 2 -39.53 0.16 -1.77
CA LYS A 2 -38.45 0.22 -2.76
C LYS A 2 -37.28 1.02 -2.14
N ASN A 3 -36.10 0.40 -2.06
CA ASN A 3 -34.88 1.06 -1.68
C ASN A 3 -34.64 2.26 -2.63
N PRO A 4 -34.33 3.46 -2.12
CA PRO A 4 -33.93 4.54 -3.00
C PRO A 4 -32.57 4.17 -3.60
N SER A 5 -32.48 4.07 -4.93
CA SER A 5 -31.27 3.81 -5.67
C SER A 5 -30.18 4.80 -5.25
N LYS A 6 -29.13 4.28 -4.62
CA LYS A 6 -27.91 5.03 -4.30
C LYS A 6 -27.19 5.29 -5.62
N ARG A 7 -27.32 6.49 -6.18
CA ARG A 7 -26.64 6.85 -7.43
C ARG A 7 -25.22 7.26 -7.16
N ILE A 8 -24.27 6.66 -7.87
CA ILE A 8 -22.91 7.19 -8.01
C ILE A 8 -23.04 8.47 -8.86
N LEU A 9 -22.79 9.62 -8.27
CA LEU A 9 -22.78 10.89 -8.99
C LEU A 9 -21.34 11.38 -9.05
N ALA A 10 -20.63 11.04 -10.11
CA ALA A 10 -19.32 11.62 -10.39
C ALA A 10 -19.48 12.89 -11.22
N PHE A 11 -19.27 14.05 -10.63
CA PHE A 11 -19.02 15.28 -11.37
C PHE A 11 -17.52 15.54 -11.36
N ILE A 12 -16.87 15.27 -12.48
CA ILE A 12 -15.48 15.67 -12.69
C ILE A 12 -15.52 16.98 -13.47
N PHE A 13 -15.10 18.08 -12.83
CA PHE A 13 -14.80 19.31 -13.55
C PHE A 13 -13.46 19.10 -14.28
N ALA A 14 -13.50 18.66 -15.53
CA ALA A 14 -12.35 18.68 -16.41
C ALA A 14 -12.13 20.11 -16.94
N GLY A 15 -11.38 20.90 -16.21
CA GLY A 15 -10.74 22.06 -16.81
C GLY A 15 -9.67 21.56 -17.79
N PHE A 16 -9.85 21.76 -19.09
CA PHE A 16 -8.84 21.53 -20.12
C PHE A 16 -7.65 22.47 -19.87
N ILE A 17 -6.70 22.06 -19.05
CA ILE A 17 -5.33 22.53 -19.09
C ILE A 17 -4.61 21.50 -19.95
N GLY A 18 -3.99 21.94 -21.06
CA GLY A 18 -3.15 21.08 -21.89
C GLY A 18 -2.03 20.50 -21.04
N VAL A 19 -2.28 19.33 -20.47
CA VAL A 19 -1.30 18.57 -19.70
C VAL A 19 -0.36 17.96 -20.70
N THR A 20 0.85 18.50 -20.81
CA THR A 20 1.97 17.63 -21.17
C THR A 20 1.97 16.54 -20.12
N VAL A 21 1.43 15.38 -20.45
CA VAL A 21 1.53 14.16 -19.64
C VAL A 21 3.02 13.93 -19.43
N ARG A 22 3.57 14.41 -18.32
CA ARG A 22 4.82 13.85 -17.82
C ARG A 22 4.44 12.43 -17.51
N ALA A 23 5.01 11.48 -18.25
CA ALA A 23 4.99 10.09 -17.86
C ALA A 23 5.23 10.09 -16.36
N GLN A 24 4.31 9.51 -15.59
CA GLN A 24 4.58 9.38 -14.18
C GLN A 24 5.91 8.69 -14.08
N ASN A 25 6.77 9.24 -13.28
CA ASN A 25 8.10 8.72 -13.16
C ASN A 25 8.00 7.36 -12.46
N LEU A 26 7.88 6.27 -13.24
CA LEU A 26 7.88 4.90 -12.75
C LEU A 26 9.10 4.62 -11.85
N ASP A 27 10.13 5.47 -11.95
CA ASP A 27 11.29 5.47 -11.08
C ASP A 27 10.90 5.85 -9.64
N VAL A 28 10.02 6.86 -9.47
CA VAL A 28 9.61 7.34 -8.13
C VAL A 28 8.86 6.25 -7.36
N ILE A 29 7.99 5.51 -8.04
CA ILE A 29 7.23 4.41 -7.42
C ILE A 29 7.96 3.06 -7.47
N GLY A 30 9.24 3.04 -7.85
CA GLY A 30 10.09 1.86 -7.82
C GLY A 30 9.84 0.81 -8.92
N VAL A 31 8.98 1.10 -9.91
CA VAL A 31 8.64 0.15 -10.99
C VAL A 31 9.82 -0.08 -11.93
N THR A 32 10.56 0.99 -12.30
CA THR A 32 11.74 0.86 -13.16
C THR A 32 12.79 -0.04 -12.51
N VAL A 33 13.07 0.18 -11.22
CA VAL A 33 14.03 -0.64 -10.48
C VAL A 33 13.54 -2.09 -10.37
N LEU A 34 12.26 -2.31 -10.12
CA LEU A 34 11.68 -3.65 -10.10
C LEU A 34 11.88 -4.39 -11.43
N ARG A 35 11.57 -3.73 -12.56
CA ARG A 35 11.72 -4.31 -13.90
C ARG A 35 13.18 -4.61 -14.26
N MET A 36 14.14 -3.86 -13.68
CA MET A 36 15.57 -4.14 -13.83
C MET A 36 16.02 -5.30 -12.94
N ALA A 37 15.49 -5.42 -11.73
CA ALA A 37 15.87 -6.44 -10.77
C ALA A 37 15.26 -7.82 -11.09
N THR A 38 14.05 -7.84 -11.60
CA THR A 38 13.34 -9.07 -11.98
C THR A 38 12.50 -8.83 -13.24
N THR A 39 12.86 -9.54 -14.29
CA THR A 39 12.11 -9.50 -15.55
C THR A 39 10.76 -10.21 -15.39
N ASN A 40 9.76 -9.78 -16.18
CA ASN A 40 8.43 -10.40 -16.26
C ASN A 40 7.53 -10.25 -15.02
N LEU A 41 7.81 -9.31 -14.12
CA LEU A 41 6.85 -8.85 -13.12
C LEU A 41 6.09 -7.63 -13.67
N ASN A 42 4.94 -7.90 -14.29
CA ASN A 42 4.14 -6.93 -15.03
C ASN A 42 2.64 -7.23 -14.99
N GLY A 43 2.19 -8.02 -14.00
CA GLY A 43 0.79 -8.42 -13.82
C GLY A 43 0.38 -9.66 -14.62
N ALA A 44 1.33 -10.37 -15.25
CA ALA A 44 1.01 -11.53 -16.08
C ALA A 44 0.22 -12.60 -15.32
N GLY A 45 -0.87 -13.08 -15.94
CA GLY A 45 -1.77 -14.08 -15.36
C GLY A 45 -2.82 -13.52 -14.40
N ILE A 46 -2.74 -12.25 -14.01
CA ILE A 46 -3.71 -11.62 -13.11
C ILE A 46 -4.85 -11.01 -13.93
N ARG A 47 -6.09 -11.36 -13.59
CA ARG A 47 -7.30 -10.68 -14.07
C ARG A 47 -7.53 -9.44 -13.22
N VAL A 48 -8.07 -8.38 -13.81
CA VAL A 48 -8.36 -7.14 -13.09
C VAL A 48 -9.69 -6.56 -13.52
N ALA A 49 -10.37 -5.88 -12.60
CA ALA A 49 -11.55 -5.11 -12.93
C ALA A 49 -11.29 -3.61 -12.85
N GLN A 50 -11.94 -2.87 -13.74
CA GLN A 50 -11.96 -1.40 -13.78
C GLN A 50 -13.39 -0.92 -13.90
N PRO A 51 -14.16 -0.87 -12.80
CA PRO A 51 -15.44 -0.15 -12.79
C PRO A 51 -15.19 1.36 -12.91
N GLU A 52 -16.00 2.04 -13.75
CA GLU A 52 -15.89 3.48 -14.01
C GLU A 52 -17.24 4.15 -13.88
N ALA A 53 -17.24 5.36 -13.33
CA ALA A 53 -18.41 6.21 -13.35
C ALA A 53 -18.57 6.90 -14.71
N ASN A 54 -19.80 7.26 -15.06
CA ASN A 54 -20.05 8.03 -16.28
C ASN A 54 -19.31 9.39 -16.23
N ASN A 55 -18.50 9.65 -17.25
CA ASN A 55 -17.68 10.88 -17.34
C ASN A 55 -18.31 11.99 -18.18
N GLY A 56 -19.41 11.70 -18.92
CA GLY A 56 -20.09 12.68 -19.76
C GLY A 56 -19.36 13.07 -21.05
N ASP A 57 -18.39 12.28 -21.50
CA ASP A 57 -17.65 12.54 -22.72
C ASP A 57 -18.59 12.63 -23.93
N ASN A 58 -18.34 13.57 -24.82
CA ASN A 58 -19.16 13.85 -26.02
C ASN A 58 -20.66 14.08 -25.71
N GLY A 59 -21.00 14.45 -24.46
CA GLY A 59 -22.38 14.62 -24.02
C GLY A 59 -23.13 13.30 -23.76
N SER A 60 -22.45 12.16 -23.75
CA SER A 60 -23.03 10.87 -23.42
C SER A 60 -23.36 10.78 -21.92
N THR A 61 -24.47 10.15 -21.61
CA THR A 61 -24.85 9.78 -20.23
C THR A 61 -24.41 8.38 -19.84
N ASN A 62 -23.62 7.71 -20.70
CA ASN A 62 -23.18 6.32 -20.53
C ASN A 62 -21.69 6.13 -20.89
N SER A 63 -20.85 7.19 -20.72
CA SER A 63 -19.42 7.15 -21.08
C SER A 63 -18.59 6.63 -19.88
N TRP A 64 -18.22 5.36 -19.94
CA TRP A 64 -17.44 4.67 -18.91
C TRP A 64 -16.44 3.65 -19.49
N GLU A 65 -16.48 3.40 -20.81
CA GLU A 65 -15.66 2.36 -21.44
C GLU A 65 -14.23 2.82 -21.73
N VAL A 66 -13.29 1.92 -21.45
CA VAL A 66 -11.91 2.03 -21.88
C VAL A 66 -11.79 1.72 -23.37
N ASN A 67 -11.07 2.54 -24.12
CA ASN A 67 -10.68 2.23 -25.49
C ASN A 67 -9.33 1.49 -25.51
N PRO A 68 -9.29 0.20 -25.86
CA PRO A 68 -8.05 -0.59 -25.89
C PRO A 68 -6.94 0.01 -26.77
N ASN A 69 -7.32 0.72 -27.84
CA ASN A 69 -6.34 1.36 -28.73
C ASN A 69 -5.68 2.58 -28.08
N ASN A 70 -6.43 3.35 -27.28
CA ASN A 70 -5.91 4.54 -26.61
C ASN A 70 -4.95 4.17 -25.46
N VAL A 71 -5.23 3.08 -24.74
CA VAL A 71 -4.32 2.57 -23.71
C VAL A 71 -3.20 1.68 -24.26
N ALA A 72 -3.12 1.55 -25.59
CA ALA A 72 -2.12 0.78 -26.32
C ALA A 72 -1.98 -0.68 -25.83
N GLN A 73 -3.12 -1.36 -25.56
CA GLN A 73 -3.17 -2.74 -25.09
C GLN A 73 -3.74 -3.71 -26.15
N PRO A 74 -2.98 -4.06 -27.17
CA PRO A 74 -3.47 -4.87 -28.28
C PRO A 74 -3.64 -6.36 -27.94
N VAL A 75 -3.09 -6.83 -26.83
CA VAL A 75 -3.06 -8.26 -26.45
C VAL A 75 -3.89 -8.60 -25.22
N VAL A 76 -4.28 -7.61 -24.43
CA VAL A 76 -5.13 -7.82 -23.26
C VAL A 76 -6.58 -7.97 -23.72
N LEU A 77 -7.26 -8.97 -23.16
CA LEU A 77 -8.70 -9.18 -23.41
C LEU A 77 -9.52 -8.21 -22.56
N PHE A 78 -10.51 -7.58 -23.18
CA PHE A 78 -11.46 -6.69 -22.51
C PHE A 78 -12.87 -7.29 -22.52
N ALA A 79 -13.58 -7.15 -21.43
CA ALA A 79 -15.03 -7.36 -21.36
C ALA A 79 -15.68 -6.12 -20.76
N TYR A 80 -16.79 -5.71 -21.34
CA TYR A 80 -17.57 -4.52 -20.96
C TYR A 80 -18.92 -4.99 -20.44
N THR A 81 -19.33 -4.50 -19.27
CA THR A 81 -20.60 -4.92 -18.65
C THR A 81 -21.32 -3.74 -17.98
N SER A 82 -22.61 -3.60 -18.29
CA SER A 82 -23.50 -2.60 -17.71
C SER A 82 -24.92 -3.15 -17.57
N GLY A 83 -25.86 -2.32 -17.11
CA GLY A 83 -27.28 -2.63 -17.12
C GLY A 83 -27.90 -2.87 -18.53
N LEU A 84 -27.16 -2.53 -19.59
CA LEU A 84 -27.56 -2.77 -20.99
C LEU A 84 -27.06 -4.11 -21.53
N GLY A 85 -26.25 -4.86 -20.78
CA GLY A 85 -25.71 -6.16 -21.16
C GLY A 85 -24.20 -6.25 -21.06
N ALA A 86 -23.61 -7.18 -21.84
CA ALA A 86 -22.19 -7.43 -21.87
C ALA A 86 -21.67 -7.52 -23.30
N SER A 87 -20.39 -7.14 -23.51
CA SER A 87 -19.68 -7.24 -24.80
C SER A 87 -18.19 -7.53 -24.55
N THR A 88 -17.57 -8.22 -25.52
CA THR A 88 -16.11 -8.41 -25.58
C THR A 88 -15.45 -7.67 -26.74
N SER A 89 -16.23 -6.90 -27.49
CA SER A 89 -15.73 -6.06 -28.59
C SER A 89 -15.79 -4.58 -28.22
N TYR A 90 -14.93 -3.78 -28.87
CA TYR A 90 -14.93 -2.34 -28.79
C TYR A 90 -14.82 -1.73 -30.21
N PRO A 91 -15.60 -0.70 -30.58
CA PRO A 91 -16.73 -0.17 -29.80
C PRO A 91 -17.91 -1.16 -29.76
N ASN A 92 -18.84 -0.93 -28.86
CA ASN A 92 -20.02 -1.78 -28.66
C ASN A 92 -21.26 -0.93 -28.35
N SER A 93 -22.34 -1.54 -27.83
CA SER A 93 -23.61 -0.88 -27.52
C SER A 93 -23.98 -0.90 -26.03
N VAL A 94 -23.08 -1.36 -25.15
CA VAL A 94 -23.35 -1.44 -23.71
C VAL A 94 -22.82 -0.23 -22.95
N GLY A 95 -21.91 0.52 -23.54
CA GLY A 95 -21.39 1.79 -23.04
C GLY A 95 -20.84 2.66 -24.17
N ASP A 96 -20.36 3.84 -23.79
CA ASP A 96 -19.64 4.76 -24.65
C ASP A 96 -18.24 5.02 -24.10
N TRP A 97 -17.36 5.46 -24.96
CA TRP A 97 -15.98 5.81 -24.61
C TRP A 97 -15.88 6.84 -23.50
N SER A 98 -14.89 6.66 -22.63
CA SER A 98 -14.53 7.58 -21.56
C SER A 98 -13.04 7.95 -21.58
N SER A 99 -12.76 9.25 -21.68
CA SER A 99 -11.41 9.79 -21.60
C SER A 99 -10.79 9.57 -20.22
N HIS A 100 -11.61 9.58 -19.16
CA HIS A 100 -11.20 9.27 -17.80
C HIS A 100 -10.79 7.80 -17.65
N ALA A 101 -11.62 6.88 -18.17
CA ALA A 101 -11.33 5.45 -18.14
C ALA A 101 -10.02 5.10 -18.88
N ASP A 102 -9.78 5.75 -20.03
CA ASP A 102 -8.51 5.63 -20.76
C ASP A 102 -7.30 6.10 -19.94
N ALA A 103 -7.41 7.26 -19.27
CA ALA A 103 -6.34 7.80 -18.44
C ALA A 103 -6.03 6.88 -17.24
N VAL A 104 -7.05 6.32 -16.61
CA VAL A 104 -6.94 5.31 -15.55
C VAL A 104 -6.26 4.05 -16.08
N GLY A 105 -6.75 3.49 -17.19
CA GLY A 105 -6.18 2.30 -17.82
C GLY A 105 -4.73 2.49 -18.25
N ASN A 106 -4.35 3.67 -18.75
CA ASN A 106 -2.97 4.00 -19.09
C ASN A 106 -2.01 3.87 -17.91
N ASN A 107 -2.41 4.30 -16.71
CA ASN A 107 -1.59 4.22 -15.51
C ASN A 107 -1.60 2.80 -14.90
N PHE A 108 -2.67 2.04 -15.08
CA PHE A 108 -2.83 0.70 -14.55
C PHE A 108 -2.07 -0.33 -15.40
N TYR A 109 -2.50 -0.53 -16.63
CA TYR A 109 -2.02 -1.59 -17.53
C TYR A 109 -1.62 -1.09 -18.92
N GLY A 110 -1.75 0.19 -19.22
CA GLY A 110 -1.44 0.75 -20.53
C GLY A 110 0.05 0.72 -20.87
N LEU A 111 0.38 0.61 -22.17
CA LEU A 111 1.75 0.65 -22.67
C LEU A 111 2.14 2.08 -23.09
N PRO A 112 3.36 2.56 -22.75
CA PRO A 112 4.39 1.89 -21.91
C PRO A 112 4.33 2.24 -20.42
N ASN A 113 3.34 3.06 -19.98
CA ASN A 113 3.37 3.79 -18.71
C ASN A 113 2.69 3.06 -17.55
N GLY A 114 1.89 2.04 -17.81
CA GLY A 114 1.20 1.27 -16.80
C GLY A 114 2.14 0.43 -15.94
N VAL A 115 1.75 0.16 -14.71
CA VAL A 115 2.52 -0.67 -13.78
C VAL A 115 2.38 -2.15 -14.13
N ALA A 116 1.17 -2.63 -14.41
CA ALA A 116 0.84 -4.03 -14.69
C ALA A 116 0.51 -4.27 -16.17
N THR A 117 1.48 -4.04 -17.04
CA THR A 117 1.30 -3.96 -18.51
C THR A 117 0.98 -5.28 -19.20
N ASN A 118 0.86 -6.39 -18.48
CA ASN A 118 0.58 -7.72 -19.05
C ASN A 118 -0.49 -8.49 -18.28
N VAL A 119 -1.46 -7.76 -17.70
CA VAL A 119 -2.61 -8.40 -17.06
C VAL A 119 -3.33 -9.35 -18.03
N ALA A 120 -3.92 -10.42 -17.52
CA ALA A 120 -4.53 -11.42 -18.38
C ALA A 120 -5.84 -10.96 -19.01
N HIS A 121 -6.59 -10.14 -18.28
CA HIS A 121 -7.94 -9.69 -18.68
C HIS A 121 -8.31 -8.43 -17.92
N VAL A 122 -9.08 -7.54 -18.56
CA VAL A 122 -9.68 -6.35 -17.95
C VAL A 122 -11.21 -6.47 -18.05
N ASP A 123 -11.87 -6.60 -16.91
CA ASP A 123 -13.32 -6.52 -16.80
C ASP A 123 -13.71 -5.06 -16.49
N ASN A 124 -14.18 -4.35 -17.51
CA ASN A 124 -14.60 -2.95 -17.41
C ASN A 124 -16.10 -2.88 -17.18
N TYR A 125 -16.52 -2.28 -16.07
CA TYR A 125 -17.92 -2.21 -15.65
C TYR A 125 -18.41 -0.77 -15.60
N GLU A 126 -19.71 -0.58 -15.88
CA GLU A 126 -20.40 0.65 -15.48
C GLU A 126 -20.51 0.69 -13.94
N GLY A 127 -20.13 1.81 -13.34
CA GLY A 127 -19.91 1.91 -11.90
C GLY A 127 -21.15 1.67 -11.04
N ASN A 128 -22.33 2.18 -11.44
CA ASN A 128 -23.58 1.91 -10.70
C ASN A 128 -24.00 0.45 -10.83
N TYR A 129 -23.89 -0.13 -12.03
CA TYR A 129 -24.15 -1.55 -12.24
C TYR A 129 -23.23 -2.41 -11.38
N PHE A 130 -21.94 -2.06 -11.32
CA PHE A 130 -20.97 -2.78 -10.51
C PHE A 130 -21.35 -2.77 -9.02
N PHE A 131 -21.73 -1.62 -8.49
CA PHE A 131 -22.17 -1.56 -7.10
C PHE A 131 -23.49 -2.28 -6.86
N ASP A 132 -24.53 -1.93 -7.62
CA ASP A 132 -25.90 -2.39 -7.37
C ASP A 132 -26.08 -3.89 -7.68
N SER A 133 -25.43 -4.40 -8.74
CA SER A 133 -25.65 -5.75 -9.26
C SER A 133 -24.55 -6.76 -8.88
N ILE A 134 -23.38 -6.28 -8.40
CA ILE A 134 -22.27 -7.15 -8.03
C ILE A 134 -21.96 -7.00 -6.53
N ILE A 135 -21.60 -5.81 -6.07
CA ILE A 135 -21.12 -5.61 -4.70
C ILE A 135 -22.25 -5.76 -3.67
N SER A 136 -23.37 -5.05 -3.87
CA SER A 136 -24.51 -5.05 -2.93
C SER A 136 -25.56 -6.13 -3.24
N ALA A 137 -25.33 -6.96 -4.25
CA ALA A 137 -26.22 -8.07 -4.59
C ALA A 137 -26.32 -9.12 -3.47
N THR A 138 -27.44 -9.82 -3.39
CA THR A 138 -27.66 -10.84 -2.36
C THR A 138 -28.14 -12.16 -3.01
N PRO A 139 -27.29 -13.20 -3.10
CA PRO A 139 -25.85 -13.19 -2.80
C PRO A 139 -25.03 -12.46 -3.87
N PRO A 140 -23.89 -11.84 -3.53
CA PRO A 140 -23.03 -11.21 -4.52
C PRO A 140 -22.36 -12.27 -5.42
N PRO A 141 -22.32 -12.06 -6.76
CA PRO A 141 -21.62 -12.95 -7.68
C PRO A 141 -20.10 -12.77 -7.56
N ASN A 142 -19.33 -13.83 -7.81
CA ASN A 142 -17.87 -13.76 -7.91
C ASN A 142 -17.47 -13.33 -9.32
N ILE A 143 -16.74 -12.21 -9.44
CA ILE A 143 -16.21 -11.72 -10.72
C ILE A 143 -14.88 -12.38 -11.10
N ASN A 144 -14.22 -13.09 -10.16
CA ASN A 144 -12.90 -13.72 -10.33
C ASN A 144 -11.75 -12.73 -10.64
N ASP A 145 -11.91 -11.46 -10.33
CA ASP A 145 -10.88 -10.44 -10.44
C ASP A 145 -10.31 -10.15 -9.05
N PRO A 146 -9.07 -10.59 -8.75
CA PRO A 146 -8.49 -10.39 -7.44
C PRO A 146 -8.11 -8.93 -7.16
N VAL A 147 -8.01 -8.08 -8.19
CA VAL A 147 -7.69 -6.65 -8.08
C VAL A 147 -8.74 -5.82 -8.81
N VAL A 148 -9.35 -4.88 -8.09
CA VAL A 148 -10.35 -3.95 -8.63
C VAL A 148 -9.89 -2.52 -8.43
N ASN A 149 -9.73 -1.77 -9.53
CA ASN A 149 -9.44 -0.35 -9.51
C ASN A 149 -10.72 0.47 -9.53
N GLN A 150 -10.89 1.37 -8.57
CA GLN A 150 -12.06 2.25 -8.48
C GLN A 150 -11.62 3.72 -8.39
N SER A 151 -11.58 4.36 -9.56
CA SER A 151 -11.22 5.77 -9.67
C SER A 151 -12.44 6.69 -9.59
N PHE A 152 -13.40 6.35 -8.75
CA PHE A 152 -14.61 7.13 -8.46
C PHE A 152 -14.94 7.12 -6.97
N ILE A 153 -15.86 7.99 -6.56
CA ILE A 153 -16.36 8.09 -5.19
C ILE A 153 -17.89 8.08 -5.18
N PHE A 154 -18.48 7.68 -4.04
CA PHE A 154 -19.92 7.85 -3.80
C PHE A 154 -20.18 9.29 -3.34
N GLY A 155 -21.10 9.97 -4.03
CA GLY A 155 -21.27 11.41 -3.88
C GLY A 155 -20.17 12.21 -4.59
N SER A 156 -20.33 13.52 -4.74
CA SER A 156 -19.30 14.40 -5.32
C SER A 156 -18.42 15.06 -4.24
N VAL A 157 -18.89 15.08 -3.00
CA VAL A 157 -18.21 15.56 -1.80
C VAL A 157 -18.67 14.75 -0.59
N PRO A 158 -17.88 14.66 0.49
CA PRO A 158 -18.24 13.87 1.69
C PRO A 158 -19.64 14.14 2.23
N SER A 159 -20.04 15.40 2.30
CA SER A 159 -21.35 15.82 2.84
C SER A 159 -22.58 15.28 2.08
N GLN A 160 -22.40 14.68 0.90
CA GLN A 160 -23.49 14.05 0.13
C GLN A 160 -23.69 12.58 0.50
N VAL A 161 -22.83 12.01 1.33
CA VAL A 161 -22.94 10.64 1.83
C VAL A 161 -23.10 10.71 3.33
N THR A 162 -24.22 10.25 3.85
CA THR A 162 -24.41 10.18 5.30
C THR A 162 -23.52 9.09 5.91
N ILE A 163 -23.18 9.21 7.20
CA ILE A 163 -22.41 8.19 7.93
C ILE A 163 -23.03 6.80 7.79
N ALA A 164 -24.35 6.67 7.88
CA ALA A 164 -25.04 5.39 7.72
C ALA A 164 -24.91 4.82 6.28
N GLN A 165 -24.89 5.68 5.27
CA GLN A 165 -24.64 5.25 3.89
C GLN A 165 -23.20 4.82 3.68
N GLN A 166 -22.24 5.57 4.23
CA GLN A 166 -20.82 5.19 4.22
C GLN A 166 -20.63 3.82 4.87
N GLN A 167 -21.13 3.62 6.08
CA GLN A 167 -21.03 2.35 6.81
C GLN A 167 -21.64 1.17 6.05
N GLN A 168 -22.77 1.40 5.35
CA GLN A 168 -23.37 0.35 4.52
C GLN A 168 -22.52 0.04 3.29
N ILE A 169 -22.01 1.06 2.58
CA ILE A 169 -21.11 0.88 1.44
C ILE A 169 -19.86 0.13 1.90
N ASP A 170 -19.21 0.58 2.97
CA ASP A 170 -18.03 -0.07 3.53
C ASP A 170 -18.30 -1.53 3.91
N SER A 171 -19.51 -1.83 4.46
CA SER A 171 -19.91 -3.20 4.79
C SER A 171 -20.06 -4.08 3.57
N ASP A 172 -20.67 -3.58 2.50
CA ASP A 172 -20.87 -4.33 1.27
C ASP A 172 -19.54 -4.69 0.61
N TYR A 173 -18.61 -3.72 0.52
CA TYR A 173 -17.26 -3.94 -0.01
C TYR A 173 -16.43 -4.89 0.87
N ASP A 174 -16.44 -4.71 2.19
CA ASP A 174 -15.66 -5.55 3.10
C ASP A 174 -16.15 -7.00 3.12
N ASN A 175 -17.47 -7.21 3.07
CA ASN A 175 -18.05 -8.55 2.95
C ASN A 175 -17.66 -9.22 1.63
N TYR A 176 -17.67 -8.47 0.53
CA TYR A 176 -17.24 -8.98 -0.77
C TYR A 176 -15.75 -9.36 -0.75
N ALA A 177 -14.90 -8.44 -0.29
CA ALA A 177 -13.45 -8.63 -0.18
C ALA A 177 -13.10 -9.86 0.69
N ALA A 178 -13.71 -9.98 1.87
CA ALA A 178 -13.48 -11.10 2.77
C ALA A 178 -13.97 -12.44 2.20
N LYS A 179 -15.06 -12.43 1.41
CA LYS A 179 -15.64 -13.64 0.81
C LYS A 179 -14.84 -14.17 -0.37
N TYR A 180 -14.36 -13.28 -1.23
CA TYR A 180 -13.77 -13.65 -2.52
C TYR A 180 -12.28 -13.38 -2.64
N ASN A 181 -11.64 -12.89 -1.58
CA ASN A 181 -10.24 -12.46 -1.58
C ASN A 181 -9.95 -11.45 -2.71
N THR A 182 -10.84 -10.46 -2.86
CA THR A 182 -10.75 -9.39 -3.86
C THR A 182 -10.27 -8.11 -3.22
N LEU A 183 -9.18 -7.53 -3.71
CA LEU A 183 -8.62 -6.27 -3.22
C LEU A 183 -9.19 -5.09 -4.00
N PHE A 184 -10.04 -4.30 -3.34
CA PHE A 184 -10.54 -3.02 -3.85
C PHE A 184 -9.54 -1.92 -3.56
N ILE A 185 -9.13 -1.19 -4.61
CA ILE A 185 -8.21 -0.07 -4.54
C ILE A 185 -8.94 1.15 -5.05
N SER A 186 -9.20 2.11 -4.16
CA SER A 186 -10.17 3.16 -4.38
C SER A 186 -9.58 4.54 -4.13
N GLY A 187 -9.86 5.49 -5.02
CA GLY A 187 -9.44 6.88 -4.85
C GLY A 187 -10.09 7.53 -3.62
N ALA A 188 -9.29 8.17 -2.78
CA ALA A 188 -9.76 8.81 -1.54
C ALA A 188 -10.71 9.99 -1.78
N GLY A 189 -10.71 10.55 -2.99
CA GLY A 189 -11.44 11.75 -3.37
C GLY A 189 -10.55 12.97 -3.49
N ASN A 190 -11.13 14.07 -4.02
CA ASN A 190 -10.42 15.29 -4.37
C ASN A 190 -10.99 16.52 -3.63
N SER A 191 -11.38 16.32 -2.37
CA SER A 191 -11.97 17.36 -1.51
C SER A 191 -11.01 17.90 -0.44
N GLY A 192 -9.70 17.69 -0.64
CA GLY A 192 -8.67 18.23 0.25
C GLY A 192 -8.55 19.75 0.14
N PRO A 193 -7.80 20.39 1.06
CA PRO A 193 -7.05 19.79 2.18
C PRO A 193 -7.88 19.62 3.48
N ALA A 194 -9.20 19.72 3.39
CA ALA A 194 -10.06 19.59 4.57
C ALA A 194 -9.93 18.21 5.22
N SER A 195 -9.81 18.16 6.54
CA SER A 195 -9.86 16.91 7.31
C SER A 195 -11.25 16.28 7.22
N GLY A 196 -11.33 14.94 7.31
CA GLY A 196 -12.60 14.22 7.19
C GLY A 196 -13.16 14.17 5.77
N SER A 197 -12.32 14.38 4.76
CA SER A 197 -12.78 14.51 3.38
C SER A 197 -12.66 13.24 2.53
N VAL A 198 -12.20 12.14 3.10
CA VAL A 198 -12.13 10.83 2.40
C VAL A 198 -13.52 10.28 2.17
N CYS A 199 -13.80 9.87 0.92
CA CYS A 199 -15.11 9.38 0.51
C CYS A 199 -15.11 7.86 0.33
N PRO A 200 -16.26 7.17 0.55
CA PRO A 200 -16.40 5.78 0.16
C PRO A 200 -16.31 5.62 -1.37
N PRO A 201 -15.79 4.50 -1.90
CA PRO A 201 -15.47 3.27 -1.19
C PRO A 201 -14.06 3.22 -0.57
N ALA A 202 -13.26 4.30 -0.63
CA ALA A 202 -11.92 4.35 -0.06
C ALA A 202 -11.90 4.22 1.48
N THR A 203 -13.03 4.42 2.13
CA THR A 203 -13.22 4.29 3.57
C THR A 203 -13.33 2.86 4.08
N CYS A 204 -13.56 1.85 3.20
CA CYS A 204 -13.70 0.45 3.63
C CYS A 204 -12.44 -0.09 4.33
N TYR A 205 -12.61 -1.08 5.22
CA TYR A 205 -11.52 -1.70 5.98
C TYR A 205 -10.64 -2.58 5.10
N ASN A 206 -11.27 -3.47 4.31
CA ASN A 206 -10.58 -4.54 3.60
C ASN A 206 -9.99 -4.10 2.26
N GLY A 207 -10.26 -2.85 1.83
CA GLY A 207 -9.67 -2.23 0.65
C GLY A 207 -8.49 -1.32 0.97
N ILE A 208 -7.99 -0.66 -0.06
CA ILE A 208 -6.95 0.36 0.02
C ILE A 208 -7.50 1.69 -0.49
N GLY A 209 -7.57 2.69 0.39
CA GLY A 209 -7.86 4.08 0.03
C GLY A 209 -6.58 4.77 -0.44
N VAL A 210 -6.61 5.39 -1.63
CA VAL A 210 -5.43 5.98 -2.26
C VAL A 210 -5.54 7.49 -2.35
N GLY A 211 -4.59 8.19 -1.72
CA GLY A 211 -4.39 9.63 -1.87
C GLY A 211 -3.50 9.97 -3.07
N ALA A 212 -3.51 11.24 -3.48
CA ALA A 212 -2.60 11.77 -4.49
C ALA A 212 -1.46 12.54 -3.83
N TYR A 213 -0.21 12.15 -4.12
CA TYR A 213 0.98 12.81 -3.60
C TYR A 213 1.31 14.06 -4.41
N GLY A 214 1.75 15.12 -3.73
CA GLY A 214 2.18 16.37 -4.37
C GLY A 214 1.06 17.36 -4.69
N THR A 215 -0.18 17.10 -4.29
CA THR A 215 -1.32 18.02 -4.47
C THR A 215 -2.07 18.24 -3.16
N SER A 216 -2.63 19.44 -2.99
CA SER A 216 -3.52 19.76 -1.88
C SER A 216 -4.98 19.36 -2.16
N ALA A 217 -5.31 18.93 -3.38
CA ALA A 217 -6.65 18.50 -3.74
C ALA A 217 -7.01 17.10 -3.17
N SER A 218 -6.00 16.25 -2.90
CA SER A 218 -6.24 14.93 -2.33
C SER A 218 -7.00 15.01 -1.01
N SER A 219 -8.04 14.21 -0.87
CA SER A 219 -8.81 14.11 0.38
C SER A 219 -7.95 13.64 1.55
N VAL A 220 -8.27 14.12 2.74
CA VAL A 220 -7.51 13.95 3.99
C VAL A 220 -8.39 13.30 5.04
N GLY A 221 -7.83 12.32 5.75
CA GLY A 221 -8.49 11.67 6.88
C GLY A 221 -8.58 12.53 8.15
N PRO A 222 -9.04 11.95 9.23
CA PRO A 222 -9.59 10.59 9.36
C PRO A 222 -10.99 10.44 8.74
N THR A 223 -11.57 9.22 8.72
CA THR A 223 -12.95 9.04 8.27
C THR A 223 -13.95 9.68 9.23
N GLU A 224 -15.11 10.12 8.71
CA GLU A 224 -16.11 10.83 9.52
C GLU A 224 -16.91 9.91 10.45
N ASP A 225 -17.01 8.61 10.16
CA ASP A 225 -17.86 7.68 10.91
C ASP A 225 -17.27 7.30 12.27
N ASN A 226 -16.00 6.92 12.33
CA ASN A 226 -15.35 6.48 13.57
C ASN A 226 -13.87 6.88 13.70
N GLY A 227 -13.35 7.71 12.79
CA GLY A 227 -12.01 8.27 12.89
C GLY A 227 -10.88 7.37 12.38
N ARG A 228 -11.18 6.39 11.49
CA ARG A 228 -10.13 5.54 10.88
C ARG A 228 -9.10 6.35 10.12
N ALA A 229 -7.85 5.92 10.23
CA ALA A 229 -6.74 6.50 9.48
C ALA A 229 -6.86 6.15 7.98
N LYS A 230 -7.18 7.14 7.17
CA LYS A 230 -7.29 7.07 5.71
C LYS A 230 -6.73 8.37 5.10
N PRO A 231 -6.19 8.38 3.87
CA PRO A 231 -6.01 7.22 2.98
C PRO A 231 -5.04 6.19 3.56
N ASP A 232 -5.01 4.96 2.99
CA ASP A 232 -4.03 3.95 3.41
C ASP A 232 -2.63 4.23 2.85
N ILE A 233 -2.54 4.77 1.63
CA ILE A 233 -1.30 5.04 0.90
C ILE A 233 -1.50 6.17 -0.10
N THR A 234 -0.42 6.81 -0.55
CA THR A 234 -0.46 7.75 -1.68
C THR A 234 0.38 7.27 -2.85
N ALA A 235 0.02 7.72 -4.04
CA ALA A 235 0.83 7.57 -5.23
C ALA A 235 0.74 8.86 -6.07
N GLY A 236 1.56 8.94 -7.11
CA GLY A 236 1.64 10.13 -7.93
C GLY A 236 2.93 10.91 -7.68
N GLY A 237 3.25 11.83 -8.53
CA GLY A 237 4.48 12.64 -8.46
C GLY A 237 4.33 14.01 -9.08
N SER A 238 3.10 14.39 -9.48
CA SER A 238 2.79 15.70 -10.04
C SER A 238 1.80 16.46 -9.17
N PRO A 239 2.01 17.75 -8.90
CA PRO A 239 1.07 18.57 -8.16
C PRO A 239 -0.33 18.68 -8.78
N ALA A 240 -0.47 18.29 -10.05
CA ALA A 240 -1.75 18.28 -10.77
C ALA A 240 -2.46 16.91 -10.71
N ASP A 241 -1.82 15.89 -10.11
CA ASP A 241 -2.42 14.56 -10.03
C ASP A 241 -3.63 14.56 -9.10
N LEU A 242 -4.68 13.88 -9.54
CA LEU A 242 -5.89 13.61 -8.77
C LEU A 242 -5.87 12.15 -8.31
N THR A 243 -6.64 11.83 -7.28
CA THR A 243 -6.69 10.47 -6.73
C THR A 243 -7.13 9.43 -7.78
N SER A 244 -7.96 9.82 -8.76
CA SER A 244 -8.32 8.97 -9.90
C SER A 244 -7.10 8.46 -10.69
N PHE A 245 -6.01 9.23 -10.75
CA PHE A 245 -4.81 8.88 -11.52
C PHE A 245 -3.69 8.30 -10.65
N SER A 246 -3.79 8.44 -9.33
CA SER A 246 -2.91 7.79 -8.35
C SER A 246 -3.34 6.35 -8.05
N THR A 247 -4.65 6.11 -7.98
CA THR A 247 -5.26 4.81 -7.67
C THR A 247 -4.76 3.68 -8.60
N PRO A 248 -4.75 3.85 -9.94
CA PRO A 248 -4.33 2.78 -10.85
C PRO A 248 -2.86 2.38 -10.73
N TYR A 249 -1.99 3.23 -10.20
CA TYR A 249 -0.61 2.83 -9.89
C TYR A 249 -0.56 1.84 -8.73
N VAL A 250 -1.37 2.06 -7.70
CA VAL A 250 -1.47 1.13 -6.56
C VAL A 250 -2.15 -0.17 -6.98
N SER A 251 -3.16 -0.09 -7.85
CA SER A 251 -3.82 -1.27 -8.43
C SER A 251 -2.85 -2.12 -9.27
N GLY A 252 -2.03 -1.46 -10.08
CA GLY A 252 -0.96 -2.13 -10.84
C GLY A 252 0.08 -2.77 -9.93
N ALA A 253 0.47 -2.10 -8.86
CA ALA A 253 1.40 -2.63 -7.86
C ALA A 253 0.83 -3.87 -7.16
N ALA A 254 -0.46 -3.86 -6.81
CA ALA A 254 -1.14 -5.03 -6.23
C ALA A 254 -1.15 -6.22 -7.20
N ALA A 255 -1.49 -5.99 -8.48
CA ALA A 255 -1.48 -7.04 -9.50
C ALA A 255 -0.07 -7.64 -9.69
N VAL A 256 0.97 -6.81 -9.67
CA VAL A 256 2.37 -7.26 -9.75
C VAL A 256 2.79 -8.08 -8.53
N LEU A 257 2.40 -7.67 -7.31
CA LEU A 257 2.69 -8.42 -6.09
C LEU A 257 1.93 -9.74 -6.04
N MET A 258 0.66 -9.77 -6.46
CA MET A 258 -0.10 -11.03 -6.57
C MET A 258 0.53 -11.98 -7.58
N GLN A 259 0.97 -11.47 -8.75
CA GLN A 259 1.74 -12.28 -9.71
C GLN A 259 3.00 -12.86 -9.05
N ALA A 260 3.75 -12.05 -8.32
CA ALA A 260 4.98 -12.49 -7.64
C ALA A 260 4.68 -13.55 -6.56
N GLY A 261 3.63 -13.35 -5.76
CA GLY A 261 3.18 -14.30 -4.75
C GLY A 261 2.78 -15.64 -5.36
N LEU A 262 1.92 -15.62 -6.39
CA LEU A 262 1.47 -16.82 -7.10
C LEU A 262 2.60 -17.53 -7.85
N ARG A 263 3.65 -16.81 -8.25
CA ARG A 263 4.86 -17.37 -8.86
C ARG A 263 5.78 -18.06 -7.84
N GLY A 264 5.54 -17.89 -6.55
CA GLY A 264 6.35 -18.45 -5.47
C GLY A 264 7.56 -17.59 -5.07
N ASP A 265 7.62 -16.31 -5.45
CA ASP A 265 8.71 -15.42 -5.06
C ASP A 265 8.73 -15.19 -3.53
N GLY A 266 7.59 -15.33 -2.87
CA GLY A 266 7.43 -15.19 -1.43
C GLY A 266 7.58 -16.50 -0.63
N GLY A 267 7.87 -17.62 -1.30
CA GLY A 267 7.93 -18.95 -0.70
C GLY A 267 6.85 -19.89 -1.23
N ASP A 268 6.73 -21.06 -0.59
CA ASP A 268 5.86 -22.14 -1.08
C ASP A 268 4.36 -21.90 -0.84
N ASP A 269 4.00 -21.08 0.15
CA ASP A 269 2.60 -20.70 0.42
C ASP A 269 2.15 -19.53 -0.47
N THR A 270 1.90 -19.89 -1.73
CA THR A 270 1.50 -18.90 -2.74
C THR A 270 0.11 -18.30 -2.48
N ASN A 271 -0.77 -19.01 -1.78
CA ASN A 271 -2.10 -18.53 -1.43
C ASN A 271 -2.02 -17.39 -0.40
N SER A 272 -1.27 -17.59 0.67
CA SER A 272 -1.05 -16.55 1.68
C SER A 272 -0.23 -15.38 1.12
N ALA A 273 0.72 -15.64 0.20
CA ALA A 273 1.49 -14.61 -0.47
C ALA A 273 0.62 -13.69 -1.36
N ALA A 274 -0.45 -14.23 -1.96
CA ALA A 274 -1.40 -13.50 -2.80
C ALA A 274 -2.69 -13.09 -2.06
N ASP A 275 -2.78 -13.33 -0.74
CA ASP A 275 -3.93 -12.87 0.07
C ASP A 275 -3.97 -11.34 0.14
N ILE A 276 -5.17 -10.77 0.11
CA ILE A 276 -5.37 -9.31 0.09
C ILE A 276 -4.76 -8.62 1.32
N ARG A 277 -4.72 -9.28 2.48
CA ARG A 277 -4.06 -8.77 3.70
C ARG A 277 -2.56 -8.70 3.53
N THR A 278 -1.94 -9.72 2.94
CA THR A 278 -0.50 -9.77 2.66
C THR A 278 -0.12 -8.69 1.66
N VAL A 279 -0.84 -8.61 0.54
CA VAL A 279 -0.58 -7.58 -0.48
C VAL A 279 -0.73 -6.18 0.10
N LYS A 280 -1.79 -5.91 0.89
CA LYS A 280 -1.99 -4.63 1.57
C LYS A 280 -0.85 -4.36 2.56
N ALA A 281 -0.47 -5.31 3.42
CA ALA A 281 0.62 -5.14 4.38
C ALA A 281 1.96 -4.79 3.69
N LEU A 282 2.29 -5.50 2.60
CA LEU A 282 3.50 -5.26 1.83
C LEU A 282 3.52 -3.88 1.15
N LEU A 283 2.39 -3.47 0.55
CA LEU A 283 2.27 -2.15 -0.08
C LEU A 283 2.45 -1.02 0.93
N LEU A 284 1.82 -1.14 2.10
CA LEU A 284 1.92 -0.14 3.16
C LEU A 284 3.32 -0.12 3.77
N ASN A 285 3.89 -1.29 4.06
CA ASN A 285 5.22 -1.37 4.69
C ASN A 285 6.35 -0.90 3.76
N GLY A 286 6.20 -1.11 2.45
CA GLY A 286 7.15 -0.65 1.43
C GLY A 286 7.09 0.85 1.11
N ALA A 287 6.07 1.56 1.59
CA ALA A 287 5.84 2.97 1.26
C ALA A 287 6.93 3.90 1.82
N VAL A 288 7.31 4.89 1.02
CA VAL A 288 8.35 5.89 1.33
C VAL A 288 7.73 7.05 2.11
N LYS A 289 8.33 7.42 3.25
CA LYS A 289 7.83 8.49 4.10
C LYS A 289 8.23 9.86 3.56
N PRO A 290 7.29 10.78 3.24
CA PRO A 290 7.58 12.20 3.07
C PRO A 290 8.23 12.82 4.32
N ALA A 291 8.92 13.92 4.16
CA ALA A 291 9.66 14.56 5.27
C ALA A 291 8.74 15.06 6.40
N ASP A 292 7.50 15.37 6.08
CA ASP A 292 6.46 15.83 7.00
C ASP A 292 5.44 14.74 7.38
N TRP A 293 5.76 13.48 7.08
CA TRP A 293 4.95 12.32 7.46
C TRP A 293 4.96 12.13 8.98
N THR A 294 3.80 11.86 9.55
CA THR A 294 3.64 11.65 11.00
C THR A 294 2.62 10.55 11.28
N ASN A 295 2.81 9.85 12.39
CA ASN A 295 1.80 8.97 12.99
C ASN A 295 1.94 8.97 14.52
N ASN A 296 1.02 8.31 15.19
CA ASN A 296 1.08 8.06 16.63
C ASN A 296 0.37 6.73 16.97
N PRO A 297 0.54 6.16 18.18
CA PRO A 297 -0.03 4.85 18.49
C PRO A 297 -1.52 4.65 18.20
N PRO A 298 -2.44 5.59 18.54
CA PRO A 298 -3.86 5.43 18.21
C PRO A 298 -4.25 5.84 16.77
N SER A 299 -3.32 6.39 15.98
CA SER A 299 -3.54 6.78 14.59
C SER A 299 -2.35 6.28 13.76
N PRO A 300 -2.42 5.04 13.26
CA PRO A 300 -1.27 4.33 12.70
C PRO A 300 -0.72 4.93 11.42
N LEU A 301 -1.54 5.66 10.66
CA LEU A 301 -1.19 6.22 9.38
C LEU A 301 -1.31 7.75 9.39
N ASP A 302 -0.51 8.41 8.54
CA ASP A 302 -0.60 9.86 8.32
C ASP A 302 -1.92 10.21 7.63
N PRO A 303 -2.67 11.23 8.08
CA PRO A 303 -3.98 11.56 7.51
C PRO A 303 -3.95 12.06 6.05
N ARG A 304 -2.78 12.49 5.54
CA ARG A 304 -2.61 12.92 4.13
C ARG A 304 -1.94 11.85 3.28
N TYR A 305 -0.94 11.17 3.84
CA TYR A 305 -0.05 10.29 3.10
C TYR A 305 -0.31 8.80 3.36
N GLY A 306 -1.17 8.47 4.32
CA GLY A 306 -1.32 7.09 4.74
C GLY A 306 -0.02 6.52 5.28
N ALA A 307 0.38 5.36 4.79
CA ALA A 307 1.68 4.76 5.08
C ALA A 307 2.85 5.50 4.39
N GLY A 308 2.58 6.38 3.43
CA GLY A 308 3.56 7.12 2.65
C GLY A 308 3.32 7.02 1.14
N VAL A 309 4.34 7.28 0.34
CA VAL A 309 4.30 7.21 -1.13
C VAL A 309 4.62 5.79 -1.58
N LEU A 310 3.82 5.24 -2.47
CA LEU A 310 4.00 3.90 -3.06
C LEU A 310 5.43 3.66 -3.54
N ASN A 311 5.99 2.49 -3.19
CA ASN A 311 7.20 1.97 -3.80
C ASN A 311 7.10 0.45 -4.01
N VAL A 312 6.86 0.05 -5.25
CA VAL A 312 6.59 -1.35 -5.63
C VAL A 312 7.81 -2.25 -5.42
N PHE A 313 9.02 -1.72 -5.66
CA PHE A 313 10.25 -2.49 -5.47
C PHE A 313 10.50 -2.81 -3.99
N ASN A 314 10.23 -1.86 -3.10
CA ASN A 314 10.32 -2.09 -1.67
C ASN A 314 9.35 -3.19 -1.21
N SER A 315 8.11 -3.12 -1.66
CA SER A 315 7.08 -4.11 -1.36
C SER A 315 7.47 -5.50 -1.89
N TYR A 316 7.96 -5.57 -3.12
CA TYR A 316 8.43 -6.82 -3.72
C TYR A 316 9.61 -7.43 -2.95
N LYS A 317 10.58 -6.63 -2.52
CA LYS A 317 11.73 -7.13 -1.75
C LYS A 317 11.31 -7.77 -0.42
N GLN A 318 10.30 -7.22 0.22
CA GLN A 318 9.75 -7.79 1.45
C GLN A 318 9.01 -9.09 1.17
N LEU A 319 8.21 -9.16 0.09
CA LEU A 319 7.62 -10.41 -0.38
C LEU A 319 8.71 -11.47 -0.63
N ALA A 320 9.72 -11.13 -1.42
CA ALA A 320 10.85 -12.00 -1.78
C ALA A 320 11.77 -12.34 -0.58
N GLY A 321 11.65 -11.62 0.53
CA GLY A 321 12.28 -11.96 1.81
C GLY A 321 11.72 -13.24 2.43
N GLY A 322 10.55 -13.68 1.97
CA GLY A 322 9.90 -14.94 2.33
C GLY A 322 8.97 -14.84 3.52
N GLN A 323 8.13 -15.86 3.65
CA GLN A 323 7.24 -16.04 4.79
C GLN A 323 8.01 -16.62 5.98
N HIS A 324 7.84 -16.02 7.17
CA HIS A 324 8.47 -16.51 8.40
C HIS A 324 7.52 -16.36 9.57
N GLY A 325 7.15 -17.48 10.18
CA GLY A 325 6.22 -17.53 11.29
C GLY A 325 6.77 -16.96 12.60
N CYS A 326 5.87 -16.74 13.56
CA CYS A 326 6.23 -16.37 14.92
C CYS A 326 7.09 -17.46 15.60
N ILE A 327 7.94 -17.06 16.52
CA ILE A 327 8.85 -17.97 17.23
C ILE A 327 8.13 -18.68 18.37
N VAL A 328 7.22 -17.98 19.05
CA VAL A 328 6.41 -18.52 20.14
C VAL A 328 5.12 -17.72 20.25
N SER A 329 4.05 -18.43 20.64
CA SER A 329 2.76 -17.81 21.02
C SER A 329 2.56 -17.95 22.51
N THR A 330 2.07 -16.89 23.16
CA THR A 330 1.76 -16.85 24.58
C THR A 330 0.37 -16.32 24.84
N THR A 331 -0.12 -16.51 26.05
CA THR A 331 -1.37 -15.93 26.52
C THR A 331 -1.18 -15.32 27.91
N VAL A 332 -1.86 -14.20 28.16
CA VAL A 332 -1.91 -13.58 29.50
C VAL A 332 -3.33 -13.15 29.79
N SER A 333 -3.62 -12.89 31.05
CA SER A 333 -4.92 -12.31 31.45
C SER A 333 -5.15 -11.02 30.69
N THR A 334 -6.40 -10.77 30.27
CA THR A 334 -6.79 -9.57 29.51
C THR A 334 -6.29 -8.29 30.21
N GLY A 335 -5.61 -7.44 29.42
CA GLY A 335 -4.98 -6.21 29.91
C GLY A 335 -3.71 -6.43 30.72
N GLY A 336 -3.18 -7.64 30.77
CA GLY A 336 -1.91 -7.96 31.45
C GLY A 336 -0.70 -7.43 30.68
N ALA A 337 0.46 -7.38 31.39
CA ALA A 337 1.72 -7.03 30.73
C ALA A 337 2.24 -8.18 29.87
N HIS A 338 2.81 -7.87 28.72
CA HIS A 338 3.37 -8.83 27.78
C HIS A 338 4.88 -8.58 27.55
N PRO A 339 5.75 -8.79 28.55
CA PRO A 339 7.18 -8.62 28.33
C PRO A 339 7.70 -9.69 27.36
N PRO A 340 8.85 -9.44 26.72
CA PRO A 340 9.55 -10.47 25.95
C PRO A 340 9.75 -11.75 26.77
N THR A 341 9.53 -12.88 26.14
CA THR A 341 9.71 -14.17 26.80
C THR A 341 11.14 -14.64 26.90
N GLY A 342 11.86 -15.23 27.24
CA GLY A 342 13.26 -15.66 27.11
C GLY A 342 13.52 -16.61 25.93
N ALA A 343 12.61 -16.68 24.96
CA ALA A 343 12.76 -17.56 23.80
C ALA A 343 14.05 -17.26 23.02
N ALA A 344 14.85 -18.29 22.71
CA ALA A 344 16.17 -18.14 22.07
C ALA A 344 16.08 -18.00 20.55
N GLY A 345 15.01 -18.48 19.90
CA GLY A 345 14.83 -18.43 18.44
C GLY A 345 14.73 -17.02 17.87
N THR A 346 15.04 -16.88 16.59
CA THR A 346 14.84 -15.64 15.83
C THR A 346 14.21 -15.92 14.48
N VAL A 347 13.55 -14.93 13.90
CA VAL A 347 12.99 -14.99 12.52
C VAL A 347 14.11 -15.20 11.49
N GLY A 348 15.33 -14.72 11.76
CA GLY A 348 16.52 -14.98 10.92
C GLY A 348 16.72 -14.00 9.78
N VAL A 349 15.67 -13.32 9.30
CA VAL A 349 15.72 -12.32 8.22
C VAL A 349 15.21 -10.97 8.72
N LEU A 350 15.81 -9.90 8.21
CA LEU A 350 15.46 -8.53 8.60
C LEU A 350 14.45 -7.88 7.63
N SER A 351 14.04 -8.59 6.60
CA SER A 351 12.99 -8.19 5.67
C SER A 351 12.18 -9.42 5.28
N GLY A 352 10.87 -9.36 5.40
CA GLY A 352 9.99 -10.49 5.13
C GLY A 352 8.55 -10.22 5.52
N TRP A 353 7.76 -11.29 5.57
CA TRP A 353 6.35 -11.24 5.90
C TRP A 353 5.91 -12.54 6.61
N ASP A 354 4.74 -12.47 7.24
CA ASP A 354 4.02 -13.65 7.75
C ASP A 354 2.51 -13.52 7.51
N PHE A 355 1.86 -14.66 7.41
CA PHE A 355 0.42 -14.79 7.38
C PHE A 355 0.01 -15.79 8.46
N ASN A 356 -0.61 -15.31 9.52
CA ASN A 356 -0.78 -16.07 10.74
C ASN A 356 -2.15 -15.80 11.38
N THR A 357 -2.48 -16.58 12.40
CA THR A 357 -3.71 -16.44 13.16
C THR A 357 -3.39 -16.29 14.65
N ASN A 358 -4.10 -15.38 15.29
CA ASN A 358 -4.05 -15.21 16.75
C ASN A 358 -5.41 -15.53 17.36
N THR A 359 -5.42 -16.28 18.48
CA THR A 359 -6.65 -16.73 19.12
C THR A 359 -6.64 -16.31 20.59
N SER A 360 -7.51 -15.36 20.94
CA SER A 360 -7.70 -14.86 22.30
C SER A 360 -8.91 -15.50 22.99
N GLY A 361 -9.01 -15.34 24.33
CA GLY A 361 -10.06 -15.93 25.13
C GLY A 361 -11.26 -15.02 25.36
N LYS A 362 -12.45 -15.61 25.33
CA LYS A 362 -13.71 -15.06 25.83
C LYS A 362 -14.15 -15.84 27.06
N LEU A 363 -15.13 -15.37 27.80
CA LEU A 363 -15.66 -16.04 28.99
C LEU A 363 -15.66 -17.58 28.88
N PRO A 364 -15.38 -18.31 29.98
CA PRO A 364 -15.09 -17.82 31.34
C PRO A 364 -13.63 -17.41 31.57
N LEU A 365 -12.70 -17.78 30.67
CA LEU A 365 -11.28 -17.45 30.75
C LEU A 365 -10.97 -16.36 29.74
N GLN A 366 -10.86 -15.11 30.20
CA GLN A 366 -10.47 -13.97 29.39
C GLN A 366 -8.94 -13.89 29.36
N PHE A 367 -8.37 -13.93 28.16
CA PHE A 367 -6.93 -13.77 27.95
C PHE A 367 -6.65 -13.08 26.63
N ASP A 368 -5.58 -12.30 26.61
CA ASP A 368 -4.98 -11.79 25.40
C ASP A 368 -4.02 -12.84 24.84
N ALA A 369 -3.93 -12.92 23.50
CA ALA A 369 -2.99 -13.79 22.83
C ALA A 369 -1.90 -12.97 22.13
N VAL A 370 -0.67 -13.45 22.20
CA VAL A 370 0.50 -12.77 21.63
C VAL A 370 1.31 -13.72 20.80
N ASN A 371 1.56 -13.35 19.53
CA ASN A 371 2.56 -13.98 18.70
C ASN A 371 3.85 -13.15 18.74
N HIS A 372 4.97 -13.78 19.08
CA HIS A 372 6.28 -13.14 19.27
C HIS A 372 7.21 -13.43 18.08
N TYR A 373 7.76 -12.37 17.50
CA TYR A 373 8.74 -12.40 16.39
C TYR A 373 10.06 -11.78 16.86
N TYR A 374 11.07 -12.61 17.12
CA TYR A 374 12.36 -12.14 17.62
C TYR A 374 13.32 -11.85 16.48
N PHE A 375 13.95 -10.67 16.51
CA PHE A 375 14.92 -10.21 15.53
C PHE A 375 16.25 -9.86 16.18
N ASN A 376 17.36 -10.32 15.60
CA ASN A 376 18.70 -9.81 15.89
C ASN A 376 19.02 -8.70 14.88
N VAL A 377 18.76 -7.46 15.25
CA VAL A 377 18.97 -6.29 14.39
C VAL A 377 20.42 -5.82 14.56
N THR A 378 21.31 -6.37 13.75
CA THR A 378 22.76 -6.11 13.84
C THR A 378 23.40 -6.05 12.46
N ASN A 379 24.52 -5.34 12.36
CA ASN A 379 25.43 -5.35 11.21
C ASN A 379 26.89 -5.29 11.69
N SER A 380 27.84 -5.28 10.77
CA SER A 380 29.30 -5.26 11.08
C SER A 380 29.80 -3.89 11.52
N VAL A 381 28.99 -2.84 11.55
CA VAL A 381 29.41 -1.49 11.92
C VAL A 381 28.94 -1.16 13.32
N SER A 382 29.87 -0.95 14.22
CA SER A 382 29.56 -0.59 15.61
C SER A 382 28.77 0.71 15.68
N ASN A 383 27.79 0.75 16.58
CA ASN A 383 26.93 1.91 16.83
C ASN A 383 26.11 2.40 15.62
N SER A 384 25.97 1.60 14.56
CA SER A 384 25.01 1.93 13.49
C SER A 384 23.57 1.80 14.01
N THR A 385 22.71 2.61 13.44
CA THR A 385 21.25 2.52 13.68
C THR A 385 20.56 1.92 12.46
N PHE A 386 19.39 1.39 12.70
CA PHE A 386 18.49 0.86 11.67
C PHE A 386 17.23 1.71 11.60
N THR A 387 16.60 1.72 10.44
CA THR A 387 15.20 2.10 10.33
C THR A 387 14.36 0.84 10.37
N ALA A 388 13.31 0.83 11.18
CA ALA A 388 12.33 -0.24 11.21
C ALA A 388 10.99 0.25 10.66
N THR A 389 10.41 -0.53 9.73
CA THR A 389 9.02 -0.39 9.27
C THR A 389 8.30 -1.71 9.49
N LEU A 390 7.17 -1.67 10.19
CA LEU A 390 6.46 -2.85 10.66
C LEU A 390 4.96 -2.58 10.46
N THR A 391 4.28 -3.44 9.69
CA THR A 391 2.87 -3.27 9.33
C THR A 391 2.09 -4.53 9.58
N LEU A 392 1.03 -4.41 10.34
CA LEU A 392 0.04 -5.45 10.62
C LEU A 392 -1.28 -5.11 9.92
N VAL A 393 -1.89 -6.07 9.24
CA VAL A 393 -3.18 -5.90 8.55
C VAL A 393 -4.07 -7.10 8.81
N TRP A 394 -5.34 -6.85 9.12
CA TRP A 394 -6.36 -7.88 9.20
C TRP A 394 -7.67 -7.41 8.57
N ASN A 395 -8.60 -8.29 8.35
CA ASN A 395 -9.87 -7.95 7.71
C ASN A 395 -10.97 -7.72 8.76
N ARG A 396 -11.91 -6.83 8.46
CA ARG A 396 -13.25 -6.96 9.01
C ARG A 396 -13.82 -8.27 8.50
N GLN A 397 -14.15 -9.18 9.42
CA GLN A 397 -14.62 -10.52 9.06
C GLN A 397 -15.98 -10.47 8.39
N GLN A 398 -16.24 -11.39 7.47
CA GLN A 398 -17.51 -11.45 6.74
C GLN A 398 -18.71 -11.49 7.71
N GLY A 399 -19.71 -10.64 7.45
CA GLY A 399 -20.93 -10.54 8.24
C GLY A 399 -20.77 -9.79 9.57
N GLN A 400 -19.59 -9.25 9.86
CA GLN A 400 -19.34 -8.48 11.07
C GLN A 400 -19.52 -6.98 10.82
N THR A 401 -20.02 -6.29 11.84
CA THR A 401 -20.17 -4.82 11.85
C THR A 401 -18.98 -4.10 12.51
N SER A 402 -18.15 -4.84 13.22
CA SER A 402 -16.97 -4.37 13.94
C SER A 402 -15.74 -5.20 13.54
N ILE A 403 -14.58 -4.78 13.97
CA ILE A 403 -13.31 -5.49 13.80
C ILE A 403 -12.84 -6.06 15.16
N ASN A 404 -11.98 -7.10 15.12
CA ASN A 404 -11.21 -7.48 16.29
C ASN A 404 -10.14 -6.43 16.58
N ASP A 405 -9.79 -6.26 17.83
CA ASP A 405 -8.71 -5.38 18.27
C ASP A 405 -7.38 -6.18 18.24
N LEU A 406 -6.54 -5.85 17.25
CA LEU A 406 -5.16 -6.32 17.15
C LEU A 406 -4.21 -5.13 17.33
N ASN A 407 -3.13 -5.36 18.05
CA ASN A 407 -2.16 -4.33 18.40
C ASN A 407 -0.74 -4.79 18.04
N LEU A 408 0.13 -3.83 17.74
CA LEU A 408 1.52 -4.08 17.38
C LEU A 408 2.47 -3.42 18.39
N PHE A 409 3.39 -4.20 18.95
CA PHE A 409 4.36 -3.70 19.94
C PHE A 409 5.78 -4.14 19.57
N LEU A 410 6.75 -3.26 19.76
CA LEU A 410 8.17 -3.54 19.59
C LEU A 410 8.90 -3.35 20.91
N TYR A 411 9.45 -4.42 21.48
CA TYR A 411 10.18 -4.41 22.73
C TYR A 411 11.69 -4.65 22.51
N ASN A 412 12.50 -4.00 23.31
CA ASN A 412 13.94 -4.34 23.43
C ASN A 412 14.10 -5.52 24.41
N CYS A 413 14.65 -6.65 23.93
CA CYS A 413 14.80 -7.85 24.75
C CYS A 413 15.84 -7.74 25.87
N ALA A 414 16.80 -6.80 25.79
CA ALA A 414 17.84 -6.66 26.80
C ALA A 414 17.33 -6.06 28.13
N ASN A 415 16.27 -5.27 28.07
CA ASN A 415 15.74 -4.54 29.23
C ASN A 415 14.22 -4.57 29.35
N SER A 416 13.53 -5.27 28.45
CA SER A 416 12.08 -5.35 28.33
C SER A 416 11.37 -3.99 28.15
N ASN A 417 12.09 -2.95 27.71
CA ASN A 417 11.49 -1.66 27.45
C ASN A 417 10.70 -1.66 26.15
N LEU A 418 9.52 -1.06 26.18
CA LEU A 418 8.76 -0.74 24.98
C LEU A 418 9.52 0.31 24.15
N VAL A 419 9.78 0.00 22.89
CA VAL A 419 10.45 0.90 21.91
C VAL A 419 9.42 1.71 21.14
N ALA A 420 8.37 1.03 20.65
CA ALA A 420 7.27 1.63 19.90
C ALA A 420 6.06 0.72 19.96
N CYS A 421 4.88 1.30 19.73
CA CYS A 421 3.64 0.54 19.58
C CYS A 421 2.70 1.25 18.60
N SER A 422 1.72 0.51 18.14
CA SER A 422 0.58 0.98 17.38
C SER A 422 -0.65 0.24 17.88
N THR A 423 -1.69 0.99 18.31
CA THR A 423 -2.78 0.47 19.15
C THR A 423 -4.10 1.18 18.85
N SER A 424 -4.50 1.20 17.60
CA SER A 424 -5.76 1.81 17.18
C SER A 424 -6.94 0.91 17.54
N LEU A 425 -7.97 1.49 18.11
CA LEU A 425 -9.21 0.78 18.40
C LEU A 425 -10.21 0.76 17.23
N VAL A 426 -9.89 1.46 16.16
CA VAL A 426 -10.82 1.68 15.04
C VAL A 426 -10.24 1.27 13.68
N ASP A 427 -8.94 1.08 13.58
CA ASP A 427 -8.26 0.67 12.34
C ASP A 427 -8.04 -0.84 12.30
N ASN A 428 -8.03 -1.40 11.10
CA ASN A 428 -7.58 -2.77 10.82
C ASN A 428 -6.15 -2.81 10.25
N VAL A 429 -5.40 -1.80 10.55
CA VAL A 429 -3.98 -1.62 10.22
C VAL A 429 -3.27 -1.11 11.46
N GLU A 430 -2.14 -1.74 11.82
CA GLU A 430 -1.21 -1.16 12.79
C GLU A 430 0.13 -0.91 12.11
N TYR A 431 0.76 0.22 12.44
CA TYR A 431 1.96 0.67 11.76
C TYR A 431 2.99 1.26 12.72
N ILE A 432 4.18 0.67 12.75
CA ILE A 432 5.32 1.18 13.50
C ILE A 432 6.41 1.66 12.54
N PHE A 433 6.90 2.87 12.76
CA PHE A 433 8.05 3.44 12.08
C PHE A 433 9.07 3.98 13.10
N VAL A 434 10.26 3.38 13.13
CA VAL A 434 11.36 3.79 14.01
C VAL A 434 12.56 4.15 13.17
N PRO A 435 12.87 5.45 12.95
CA PRO A 435 13.91 5.88 12.01
C PRO A 435 15.36 5.69 12.54
N LYS A 436 15.55 5.45 13.84
CA LYS A 436 16.87 5.32 14.47
C LYS A 436 16.86 4.23 15.55
N LEU A 437 16.58 3.00 15.14
CA LEU A 437 16.59 1.85 16.04
C LEU A 437 18.05 1.42 16.30
N PRO A 438 18.55 1.40 17.55
CA PRO A 438 19.88 0.87 17.87
C PRO A 438 20.01 -0.60 17.49
N GLN A 439 21.24 -1.08 17.34
CA GLN A 439 21.49 -2.51 17.22
C GLN A 439 21.07 -3.22 18.51
N GLY A 440 20.49 -4.41 18.37
CA GLY A 440 20.03 -5.18 19.52
C GLY A 440 19.16 -6.36 19.12
N ARG A 441 18.68 -7.06 20.13
CA ARG A 441 17.63 -8.07 19.99
C ARG A 441 16.29 -7.45 20.33
N TYR A 442 15.31 -7.63 19.45
CA TYR A 442 13.98 -7.07 19.57
C TYR A 442 12.90 -8.16 19.48
N ASP A 443 11.81 -7.94 20.17
CA ASP A 443 10.59 -8.75 20.13
C ASP A 443 9.48 -7.89 19.50
N LEU A 444 9.10 -8.21 18.27
CA LEU A 444 7.91 -7.67 17.63
C LEU A 444 6.75 -8.57 18.00
N GLN A 445 5.71 -7.98 18.59
CA GLN A 445 4.57 -8.71 19.11
C GLN A 445 3.29 -8.31 18.38
N VAL A 446 2.55 -9.30 17.91
CA VAL A 446 1.17 -9.15 17.47
C VAL A 446 0.25 -9.62 18.59
N TRP A 447 -0.48 -8.68 19.18
CA TRP A 447 -1.48 -8.97 20.19
C TRP A 447 -2.85 -9.06 19.56
N LYS A 448 -3.66 -9.98 20.07
CA LYS A 448 -5.09 -9.96 19.90
C LYS A 448 -5.73 -9.84 21.27
N ALA A 449 -6.46 -8.74 21.49
CA ALA A 449 -7.19 -8.50 22.72
C ALA A 449 -8.24 -9.58 22.96
N GLY A 450 -8.35 -10.01 24.21
CA GLY A 450 -9.41 -10.88 24.71
C GLY A 450 -10.49 -10.09 25.45
N GLY A 451 -11.46 -10.78 26.02
CA GLY A 451 -12.49 -10.16 26.86
C GLY A 451 -13.91 -10.34 26.35
N LEU A 452 -14.82 -9.48 26.83
CA LEU A 452 -16.26 -9.58 26.54
C LEU A 452 -16.61 -9.08 25.13
N ASP A 453 -15.92 -8.07 24.66
CA ASP A 453 -16.27 -7.29 23.47
C ASP A 453 -15.54 -7.77 22.20
N ILE A 454 -14.88 -8.93 22.22
CA ILE A 454 -14.24 -9.49 21.04
C ILE A 454 -15.30 -9.87 19.99
N VAL A 455 -15.02 -9.54 18.72
CA VAL A 455 -15.88 -9.89 17.59
C VAL A 455 -15.86 -11.41 17.36
N SER A 456 -14.66 -11.99 17.37
CA SER A 456 -14.46 -13.45 17.25
C SER A 456 -13.26 -13.91 18.09
N ALA A 457 -13.19 -15.20 18.41
CA ALA A 457 -12.06 -15.75 19.13
C ALA A 457 -10.76 -15.69 18.33
N SER A 458 -10.82 -15.90 17.03
CA SER A 458 -9.63 -15.96 16.16
C SER A 458 -9.64 -14.82 15.15
N GLU A 459 -8.44 -14.27 14.88
CA GLU A 459 -8.24 -13.32 13.79
C GLU A 459 -7.00 -13.69 12.99
N THR A 460 -7.16 -13.74 11.66
CA THR A 460 -6.08 -13.99 10.73
C THR A 460 -5.54 -12.66 10.20
N TYR A 461 -4.24 -12.50 10.27
CA TYR A 461 -3.54 -11.28 9.91
C TYR A 461 -2.39 -11.52 8.93
N ALA A 462 -1.96 -10.49 8.25
CA ALA A 462 -0.68 -10.40 7.57
C ALA A 462 0.22 -9.41 8.32
N LEU A 463 1.49 -9.76 8.45
CA LEU A 463 2.54 -8.94 9.05
C LEU A 463 3.66 -8.76 8.02
N ALA A 464 4.07 -7.53 7.75
CA ALA A 464 5.24 -7.21 6.95
C ALA A 464 6.25 -6.44 7.80
N TRP A 465 7.54 -6.73 7.62
CA TRP A 465 8.59 -6.03 8.36
C TRP A 465 9.81 -5.77 7.48
N GLU A 466 10.51 -4.68 7.82
CA GLU A 466 11.85 -4.40 7.33
C GLU A 466 12.66 -3.64 8.37
N TYR A 467 13.87 -4.14 8.62
CA TYR A 467 14.90 -3.47 9.39
C TYR A 467 16.10 -3.23 8.46
N PHE A 468 16.36 -2.00 8.10
CA PHE A 468 17.45 -1.67 7.20
C PHE A 468 18.37 -0.62 7.80
N SER A 469 19.67 -0.69 7.46
CA SER A 469 20.65 0.32 7.85
C SER A 469 21.13 1.10 6.64
N GLU A 470 21.10 2.41 6.76
CA GLU A 470 21.59 3.35 5.75
C GLU A 470 23.12 3.48 5.89
N LEU A 471 23.87 2.56 5.32
CA LEU A 471 25.33 2.59 5.41
C LEU A 471 25.95 3.15 4.13
N LEU A 472 26.43 4.40 4.21
CA LEU A 472 27.35 4.94 3.22
C LEU A 472 28.73 4.31 3.46
N LYS A 473 29.23 3.60 2.46
CA LYS A 473 30.55 2.97 2.49
C LYS A 473 31.50 3.72 1.56
N ALA A 474 32.71 3.93 2.01
CA ALA A 474 33.80 4.44 1.19
C ALA A 474 34.95 3.41 1.17
N ALA A 475 35.42 3.05 -0.02
CA ALA A 475 36.55 2.16 -0.20
C ALA A 475 37.50 2.76 -1.23
N LYS A 476 38.82 2.69 -0.93
CA LYS A 476 39.86 3.11 -1.88
C LYS A 476 40.00 2.03 -2.97
N SER A 477 39.99 2.44 -4.23
CA SER A 477 40.14 1.58 -5.40
C SER A 477 41.18 2.21 -6.35
N GLY A 478 42.44 1.92 -6.13
CA GLY A 478 43.55 2.54 -6.88
C GLY A 478 43.59 4.07 -6.69
N PRO A 479 43.55 4.86 -7.79
CA PRO A 479 43.49 6.32 -7.73
C PRO A 479 42.09 6.86 -7.42
N ASN A 480 41.08 6.00 -7.26
CA ASN A 480 39.69 6.38 -7.04
C ASN A 480 39.22 5.98 -5.64
N ILE A 481 38.14 6.64 -5.22
CA ILE A 481 37.32 6.25 -4.07
C ILE A 481 35.99 5.74 -4.61
N SER A 482 35.64 4.53 -4.22
CA SER A 482 34.28 3.97 -4.46
C SER A 482 33.41 4.32 -3.26
N ILE A 483 32.37 5.11 -3.49
CA ILE A 483 31.31 5.39 -2.52
C ILE A 483 30.14 4.48 -2.86
N SER A 484 29.65 3.72 -1.89
CA SER A 484 28.50 2.84 -2.12
C SER A 484 27.50 2.87 -0.98
N TRP A 485 26.25 2.65 -1.32
CA TRP A 485 25.14 2.51 -0.38
C TRP A 485 24.10 1.54 -0.94
N PRO A 486 23.26 0.91 -0.10
CA PRO A 486 22.21 0.01 -0.58
C PRO A 486 21.30 0.69 -1.57
N VAL A 487 20.83 -0.04 -2.60
CA VAL A 487 19.81 0.44 -3.53
C VAL A 487 18.50 0.66 -2.79
N TYR A 488 18.29 -0.07 -1.71
CA TYR A 488 17.11 0.00 -0.87
C TYR A 488 17.47 0.47 0.55
N PRO A 489 16.69 1.37 1.17
CA PRO A 489 15.57 2.09 0.52
C PRO A 489 16.09 3.04 -0.55
N ASP A 490 15.29 3.22 -1.59
CA ASP A 490 15.61 4.14 -2.67
C ASP A 490 15.39 5.62 -2.28
N GLY A 491 15.63 6.52 -3.23
CA GLY A 491 15.47 7.96 -3.03
C GLY A 491 16.63 8.64 -2.31
N PHE A 492 17.69 7.92 -1.92
CA PHE A 492 18.89 8.55 -1.41
C PHE A 492 19.76 9.12 -2.52
N ILE A 493 20.15 10.38 -2.35
CA ILE A 493 21.06 11.11 -3.22
C ILE A 493 22.38 11.30 -2.47
N LEU A 494 23.50 10.96 -3.13
CA LEU A 494 24.81 11.25 -2.61
C LEU A 494 25.09 12.74 -2.73
N GLN A 495 25.28 13.40 -1.59
CA GLN A 495 25.71 14.78 -1.53
C GLN A 495 27.17 14.87 -1.05
N ALA A 496 27.88 15.86 -1.56
CA ALA A 496 29.23 16.15 -1.18
C ALA A 496 29.39 17.60 -0.71
N VAL A 497 30.43 17.84 0.11
CA VAL A 497 30.85 19.18 0.49
C VAL A 497 32.35 19.17 0.78
N THR A 498 33.04 20.26 0.52
CA THR A 498 34.49 20.38 0.78
C THR A 498 34.81 21.02 2.14
N ASN A 499 33.82 21.66 2.77
CA ASN A 499 33.94 22.28 4.07
C ASN A 499 32.66 22.05 4.90
N LEU A 500 32.83 21.58 6.14
CA LEU A 500 31.73 21.34 7.07
C LEU A 500 31.35 22.56 7.94
N ALA A 501 32.07 23.69 7.81
CA ALA A 501 31.72 24.91 8.57
C ALA A 501 30.28 25.37 8.23
N PRO A 502 29.45 25.66 9.23
CA PRO A 502 28.08 26.14 8.99
C PRO A 502 28.04 27.55 8.38
N PRO A 503 27.11 27.80 7.40
CA PRO A 503 26.23 26.85 6.75
C PRO A 503 26.96 26.01 5.68
N ALA A 504 27.01 24.69 5.86
CA ALA A 504 27.64 23.79 4.89
C ALA A 504 26.82 23.72 3.59
N ALA A 505 27.44 24.11 2.47
CA ALA A 505 26.79 24.12 1.16
C ALA A 505 26.92 22.72 0.48
N TRP A 506 26.01 21.82 0.80
CA TRP A 506 25.94 20.49 0.20
C TRP A 506 25.50 20.56 -1.27
N TYR A 507 26.16 19.82 -2.15
CA TYR A 507 25.85 19.76 -3.58
C TYR A 507 25.75 18.31 -4.08
N THR A 508 25.02 18.12 -5.18
CA THR A 508 24.69 16.78 -5.76
C THR A 508 25.41 16.50 -7.09
N ASN A 509 26.44 17.24 -7.45
CA ASN A 509 27.20 17.10 -8.72
C ASN A 509 28.10 15.85 -8.76
N ASN A 510 27.65 14.75 -8.17
CA ASN A 510 28.36 13.49 -8.27
C ASN A 510 27.94 12.77 -9.56
N PRO A 511 28.80 11.89 -10.14
CA PRO A 511 28.34 11.01 -11.19
C PRO A 511 27.09 10.23 -10.75
N ALA A 512 26.20 9.93 -11.69
CA ALA A 512 25.05 9.08 -11.41
C ALA A 512 25.55 7.72 -10.86
N PRO A 513 24.93 7.16 -9.83
CA PRO A 513 25.32 5.87 -9.31
C PRO A 513 25.07 4.76 -10.32
N VAL A 514 26.00 3.81 -10.39
CA VAL A 514 25.82 2.54 -11.10
C VAL A 514 25.36 1.49 -10.10
N VAL A 515 24.30 0.79 -10.41
CA VAL A 515 23.80 -0.29 -9.55
C VAL A 515 24.61 -1.57 -9.81
N THR A 516 25.25 -2.08 -8.78
CA THR A 516 26.02 -3.33 -8.82
C THR A 516 25.82 -4.10 -7.51
N ASN A 517 25.43 -5.37 -7.58
CA ASN A 517 25.18 -6.24 -6.42
C ASN A 517 24.27 -5.60 -5.36
N ASN A 518 23.14 -5.05 -5.76
CA ASN A 518 22.19 -4.32 -4.91
C ASN A 518 22.80 -3.12 -4.14
N GLN A 519 23.86 -2.53 -4.67
CA GLN A 519 24.47 -1.31 -4.17
C GLN A 519 24.47 -0.24 -5.25
N ASN A 520 24.11 0.98 -4.90
CA ASN A 520 24.47 2.17 -5.65
C ASN A 520 25.97 2.40 -5.48
N VAL A 521 26.70 2.55 -6.55
CA VAL A 521 28.15 2.75 -6.54
C VAL A 521 28.51 3.99 -7.35
N VAL A 522 29.23 4.91 -6.75
CA VAL A 522 29.82 6.08 -7.39
C VAL A 522 31.33 5.99 -7.29
N GLN A 523 32.02 6.11 -8.42
CA GLN A 523 33.48 6.20 -8.48
C GLN A 523 33.90 7.67 -8.57
N LEU A 524 34.70 8.11 -7.63
CA LEU A 524 35.24 9.46 -7.56
C LEU A 524 36.75 9.42 -7.59
N SER A 525 37.39 10.34 -8.30
CA SER A 525 38.84 10.46 -8.25
C SER A 525 39.29 10.88 -6.83
N ALA A 526 40.24 10.17 -6.26
CA ALA A 526 40.87 10.56 -5.00
C ALA A 526 41.74 11.81 -5.25
N THR A 527 41.17 12.97 -5.00
CA THR A 527 41.91 14.24 -5.06
C THR A 527 42.53 14.53 -3.71
N ASN A 528 43.57 15.39 -3.68
CA ASN A 528 44.20 15.81 -2.41
C ASN A 528 43.34 16.80 -1.59
N ALA A 529 42.14 17.14 -2.06
CA ALA A 529 41.21 18.02 -1.38
C ALA A 529 40.29 17.20 -0.44
N ASN A 530 40.02 17.75 0.74
CA ASN A 530 39.05 17.16 1.65
C ASN A 530 37.65 17.16 1.00
N GLN A 531 37.02 16.02 1.04
CA GLN A 531 35.60 15.86 0.65
C GLN A 531 34.88 15.09 1.73
N PHE A 532 33.66 15.55 2.05
CA PHE A 532 32.75 14.91 2.98
C PHE A 532 31.50 14.51 2.22
N PHE A 533 30.94 13.36 2.53
CA PHE A 533 29.79 12.79 1.84
C PHE A 533 28.68 12.47 2.81
N ARG A 534 27.46 12.64 2.37
CA ARG A 534 26.27 12.16 3.07
C ARG A 534 25.24 11.59 2.09
N LEU A 535 24.41 10.71 2.59
CA LEU A 535 23.16 10.39 1.93
C LEU A 535 22.12 11.42 2.36
N TRP A 536 21.41 11.95 1.38
CA TRP A 536 20.31 12.86 1.60
C TRP A 536 19.08 12.35 0.86
N ARG A 537 17.95 12.45 1.50
CA ARG A 537 16.66 12.08 0.93
C ARG A 537 15.84 13.36 0.82
N PRO A 538 15.43 13.78 -0.41
CA PRO A 538 14.62 14.99 -0.63
C PRO A 538 13.23 14.89 -0.02
#